data_c885e8b3ea2d487505571b4bc24f0bf6
#
_entry.id   c885e8b3ea2d487505571b4bc24f0bf6
#
_cell.length_a   1.000
_cell.length_b   1.000
_cell.length_c   1.000
_cell.angle_alpha   90.00
_cell.angle_beta   90.00
_cell.angle_gamma   90.00
#
_symmetry.space_group_name_H-M   'P 1'
#
loop_
_entity.id
_entity.type
_entity.pdbx_description
1 polymer ?
#
loop_
_entity_poly.entity_id
_entity_poly.type
_entity_poly.pdbx_seq_one_letter_code
_entity_poly.pdbx_strand_id
1 'polypeptide(L)'
;DLQEIIMNINDNDVNPEGLLHYVVKSLKTLGFNIIEDVDYDIGFVSEDSIKQYLKEIGNYPLLTLKEEQELGRKIKLGDTHAKEKLIQSNLRLVVSISKKYVGRGMEFLDLIQEGNLGLLKAVEKYDPELGYKFSTYATWWIRQAVARGLADKSRMVRVSVHLYEKTTKYLVYTTKYEEV
;
A
#
# COMPACT_ATOMS: atom_id res chain seq x y z
N ASP A 1 -21.31 28.52 6.91
CA ASP A 1 -20.81 28.77 5.55
C ASP A 1 -19.40 28.23 5.42
N LEU A 2 -19.08 27.52 4.33
CA LEU A 2 -17.75 26.90 4.12
C LEU A 2 -16.60 27.93 4.22
N GLN A 3 -16.86 29.18 3.84
CA GLN A 3 -15.91 30.30 3.97
C GLN A 3 -15.63 30.70 5.42
N GLU A 4 -16.59 30.56 6.31
CA GLU A 4 -16.43 30.84 7.74
C GLU A 4 -15.59 29.76 8.44
N ILE A 5 -15.70 28.53 7.99
CA ILE A 5 -14.87 27.40 8.48
C ILE A 5 -13.42 27.57 8.04
N ILE A 6 -13.19 28.00 6.80
CA ILE A 6 -11.84 28.25 6.24
C ILE A 6 -11.16 29.44 6.90
N MET A 7 -11.89 30.51 7.26
CA MET A 7 -11.32 31.68 7.95
C MET A 7 -10.88 31.39 9.39
N ASN A 8 -11.51 30.43 10.08
CA ASN A 8 -11.11 30.04 11.43
C ASN A 8 -9.90 29.09 11.50
N ILE A 9 -9.37 28.64 10.37
CA ILE A 9 -8.23 27.70 10.26
C ILE A 9 -6.87 28.43 10.19
N ASN A 10 -6.85 29.75 10.09
CA ASN A 10 -5.60 30.52 9.89
C ASN A 10 -4.81 30.85 11.16
N ASP A 11 -5.13 30.29 12.32
CA ASP A 11 -4.30 30.43 13.50
C ASP A 11 -3.27 29.30 13.63
N ASN A 12 -2.03 29.69 13.67
CA ASN A 12 -0.78 28.96 13.46
C ASN A 12 -0.40 27.86 14.48
N ASP A 13 -1.35 27.26 15.22
CA ASP A 13 -1.03 26.30 16.29
C ASP A 13 -1.94 25.05 16.33
N VAL A 14 -2.53 24.63 15.20
CA VAL A 14 -3.43 23.47 15.21
C VAL A 14 -2.70 22.22 14.74
N ASN A 15 -2.51 21.29 15.68
CA ASN A 15 -2.07 19.92 15.41
C ASN A 15 -2.94 19.29 14.29
N PRO A 16 -2.35 18.68 13.24
CA PRO A 16 -3.08 18.11 12.09
C PRO A 16 -4.20 17.14 12.46
N GLU A 17 -4.03 16.38 13.56
CA GLU A 17 -5.06 15.47 14.09
C GLU A 17 -6.26 16.20 14.69
N GLY A 18 -6.02 17.33 15.35
CA GLY A 18 -7.08 18.19 15.90
C GLY A 18 -7.90 18.89 14.82
N LEU A 19 -7.25 19.27 13.72
CA LEU A 19 -7.90 19.90 12.56
C LEU A 19 -8.84 18.91 11.86
N LEU A 20 -8.38 17.67 11.65
CA LEU A 20 -9.19 16.61 11.05
C LEU A 20 -10.44 16.33 11.90
N HIS A 21 -10.28 16.21 13.22
CA HIS A 21 -11.39 15.99 14.14
C HIS A 21 -12.42 17.15 14.12
N TYR A 22 -11.96 18.39 14.05
CA TYR A 22 -12.80 19.56 13.96
C TYR A 22 -13.61 19.62 12.65
N VAL A 23 -12.96 19.33 11.52
CA VAL A 23 -13.59 19.28 10.20
C VAL A 23 -14.64 18.17 10.14
N VAL A 24 -14.32 16.97 10.61
CA VAL A 24 -15.24 15.83 10.68
C VAL A 24 -16.45 16.16 11.54
N LYS A 25 -16.28 16.78 12.70
CA LYS A 25 -17.36 17.18 13.61
C LYS A 25 -18.25 18.25 12.98
N SER A 26 -17.67 19.23 12.29
CA SER A 26 -18.41 20.32 11.62
C SER A 26 -19.25 19.79 10.45
N LEU A 27 -18.71 18.85 9.66
CA LEU A 27 -19.42 18.20 8.57
C LEU A 27 -20.60 17.34 9.09
N LYS A 28 -20.42 16.61 10.19
CA LYS A 28 -21.51 15.87 10.86
C LYS A 28 -22.63 16.79 11.33
N THR A 29 -22.29 17.97 11.84
CA THR A 29 -23.27 18.97 12.30
C THR A 29 -24.06 19.57 11.12
N LEU A 30 -23.47 19.64 9.93
CA LEU A 30 -24.12 20.09 8.69
C LEU A 30 -24.97 18.99 8.01
N GLY A 31 -25.10 17.82 8.64
CA GLY A 31 -25.95 16.70 8.15
C GLY A 31 -25.26 15.82 7.10
N PHE A 32 -23.96 15.95 6.91
CA PHE A 32 -23.21 15.02 6.07
C PHE A 32 -22.90 13.74 6.84
N ASN A 33 -23.35 12.59 6.35
CA ASN A 33 -22.94 11.28 6.84
C ASN A 33 -21.49 11.05 6.40
N ILE A 34 -20.55 11.30 7.33
CA ILE A 34 -19.15 10.95 7.11
C ILE A 34 -19.02 9.48 7.49
N ILE A 35 -18.83 8.65 6.50
CA ILE A 35 -18.47 7.26 6.68
C ILE A 35 -16.99 7.26 7.09
N GLU A 36 -16.72 6.98 8.35
CA GLU A 36 -15.34 6.95 8.91
C GLU A 36 -14.49 5.82 8.32
N ASP A 37 -15.14 4.80 7.80
CA ASP A 37 -14.54 3.82 6.90
C ASP A 37 -14.77 4.31 5.47
N VAL A 38 -13.74 4.87 4.87
CA VAL A 38 -13.70 5.03 3.42
C VAL A 38 -13.54 3.61 2.87
N ASP A 39 -14.63 2.89 2.77
CA ASP A 39 -14.74 1.82 1.81
C ASP A 39 -14.56 2.48 0.44
N TYR A 40 -13.33 2.46 -0.04
CA TYR A 40 -13.07 2.79 -1.43
C TYR A 40 -13.96 1.84 -2.22
N ASP A 41 -14.89 2.42 -2.97
CA ASP A 41 -15.69 1.73 -3.97
C ASP A 41 -14.71 1.07 -4.97
N ILE A 42 -14.23 -0.10 -4.58
CA ILE A 42 -13.39 -0.98 -5.40
C ILE A 42 -14.42 -1.63 -6.32
N GLY A 43 -14.65 -0.98 -7.46
CA GLY A 43 -15.65 -1.37 -8.43
C GLY A 43 -15.74 -2.88 -8.59
N PHE A 44 -16.91 -3.42 -8.28
CA PHE A 44 -17.51 -4.69 -8.68
C PHE A 44 -16.61 -5.94 -8.88
N VAL A 45 -15.49 -6.06 -8.18
CA VAL A 45 -14.86 -7.38 -7.99
C VAL A 45 -15.25 -7.84 -6.59
N SER A 46 -15.94 -8.96 -6.50
CA SER A 46 -16.59 -9.50 -5.31
C SER A 46 -15.91 -9.03 -4.01
N GLU A 47 -16.51 -8.04 -3.34
CA GLU A 47 -16.06 -7.55 -2.02
C GLU A 47 -15.78 -8.70 -1.06
N ASP A 48 -16.47 -9.80 -1.23
CA ASP A 48 -16.31 -11.01 -0.45
C ASP A 48 -14.95 -11.67 -0.64
N SER A 49 -14.40 -11.73 -1.86
CA SER A 49 -13.08 -12.35 -2.12
C SER A 49 -11.94 -11.56 -1.49
N ILE A 50 -12.00 -10.23 -1.55
CA ILE A 50 -11.01 -9.35 -0.91
C ILE A 50 -11.13 -9.46 0.62
N LYS A 51 -12.35 -9.39 1.15
CA LYS A 51 -12.61 -9.53 2.59
C LYS A 51 -12.14 -10.88 3.12
N GLN A 52 -12.41 -11.96 2.37
CA GLN A 52 -11.93 -13.29 2.71
C GLN A 52 -10.41 -13.36 2.74
N TYR A 53 -9.73 -12.86 1.70
CA TYR A 53 -8.27 -12.82 1.64
C TYR A 53 -7.67 -12.02 2.81
N LEU A 54 -8.22 -10.83 3.11
CA LEU A 54 -7.76 -10.00 4.22
C LEU A 54 -7.94 -10.69 5.58
N LYS A 55 -9.04 -11.43 5.76
CA LYS A 55 -9.28 -12.23 6.95
C LYS A 55 -8.27 -13.37 7.08
N GLU A 56 -7.97 -14.06 5.99
CA GLU A 56 -7.00 -15.16 5.97
C GLU A 56 -5.59 -14.69 6.34
N ILE A 57 -5.11 -13.61 5.72
CA ILE A 57 -3.77 -13.08 6.02
C ILE A 57 -3.67 -12.48 7.43
N GLY A 58 -4.80 -12.08 8.02
CA GLY A 58 -4.88 -11.60 9.41
C GLY A 58 -4.55 -12.65 10.46
N ASN A 59 -4.71 -13.94 10.12
CA ASN A 59 -4.45 -15.04 11.05
C ASN A 59 -2.95 -15.32 11.29
N TYR A 60 -2.07 -14.81 10.42
CA TYR A 60 -0.63 -15.02 10.58
C TYR A 60 -0.03 -14.00 11.54
N PRO A 61 0.70 -14.45 12.59
CA PRO A 61 1.32 -13.57 13.55
C PRO A 61 2.46 -12.76 12.92
N LEU A 62 2.67 -11.56 13.46
CA LEU A 62 3.84 -10.74 13.09
C LEU A 62 5.09 -11.34 13.70
N LEU A 63 6.19 -11.32 12.95
CA LEU A 63 7.48 -11.82 13.39
C LEU A 63 8.29 -10.73 14.12
N THR A 64 9.04 -11.15 15.09
CA THR A 64 10.08 -10.31 15.71
C THR A 64 11.35 -10.31 14.86
N LEU A 65 12.23 -9.32 15.05
CA LEU A 65 13.51 -9.25 14.34
C LEU A 65 14.34 -10.53 14.49
N LYS A 66 14.35 -11.13 15.67
CA LYS A 66 15.08 -12.38 15.94
C LYS A 66 14.52 -13.55 15.14
N GLU A 67 13.19 -13.66 15.07
CA GLU A 67 12.53 -14.70 14.27
C GLU A 67 12.76 -14.50 12.78
N GLU A 68 12.72 -13.25 12.28
CA GLU A 68 13.04 -12.95 10.87
C GLU A 68 14.45 -13.40 10.52
N GLN A 69 15.44 -13.12 11.38
CA GLN A 69 16.83 -13.55 11.18
C GLN A 69 16.99 -15.06 11.23
N GLU A 70 16.35 -15.74 12.20
CA GLU A 70 16.40 -17.20 12.30
C GLU A 70 15.78 -17.88 11.08
N LEU A 71 14.61 -17.41 10.64
CA LEU A 71 13.97 -17.90 9.43
C LEU A 71 14.85 -17.63 8.20
N GLY A 72 15.46 -16.45 8.09
CA GLY A 72 16.39 -16.14 7.01
C GLY A 72 17.58 -17.08 6.93
N ARG A 73 18.15 -17.47 8.07
CA ARG A 73 19.23 -18.48 8.11
C ARG A 73 18.76 -19.85 7.64
N LYS A 74 17.56 -20.28 8.08
CA LYS A 74 16.96 -21.57 7.65
C LYS A 74 16.67 -21.57 6.14
N ILE A 75 16.21 -20.45 5.59
CA ILE A 75 15.97 -20.29 4.15
C ILE A 75 17.27 -20.45 3.34
N LYS A 76 18.39 -19.88 3.82
CA LYS A 76 19.71 -20.09 3.19
C LYS A 76 20.16 -21.56 3.19
N LEU A 77 19.67 -22.36 4.11
CA LEU A 77 19.89 -23.82 4.18
C LEU A 77 18.90 -24.62 3.32
N GLY A 78 17.95 -23.94 2.65
CA GLY A 78 16.97 -24.60 1.78
C GLY A 78 15.65 -25.00 2.46
N ASP A 79 15.38 -24.53 3.67
CA ASP A 79 14.14 -24.83 4.39
C ASP A 79 12.94 -24.11 3.73
N THR A 80 12.07 -24.89 3.08
CA THR A 80 10.85 -24.39 2.42
C THR A 80 9.80 -23.95 3.41
N HIS A 81 9.67 -24.60 4.56
CA HIS A 81 8.73 -24.20 5.62
C HIS A 81 9.08 -22.84 6.21
N ALA A 82 10.38 -22.58 6.43
CA ALA A 82 10.84 -21.28 6.89
C ALA A 82 10.53 -20.18 5.85
N LYS A 83 10.67 -20.48 4.55
CA LYS A 83 10.32 -19.59 3.44
C LYS A 83 8.83 -19.26 3.45
N GLU A 84 7.97 -20.26 3.54
CA GLU A 84 6.52 -20.09 3.60
C GLU A 84 6.10 -19.23 4.81
N LYS A 85 6.62 -19.55 5.99
CA LYS A 85 6.32 -18.80 7.21
C LYS A 85 6.71 -17.32 7.10
N LEU A 86 7.89 -17.01 6.55
CA LEU A 86 8.35 -15.63 6.36
C LEU A 86 7.46 -14.89 5.35
N ILE A 87 7.01 -15.54 4.27
CA ILE A 87 6.09 -14.98 3.29
C ILE A 87 4.74 -14.69 3.93
N GLN A 88 4.10 -15.68 4.56
CA GLN A 88 2.76 -15.56 5.15
C GLN A 88 2.67 -14.44 6.18
N SER A 89 3.67 -14.32 7.06
CA SER A 89 3.71 -13.26 8.08
C SER A 89 3.89 -11.85 7.51
N ASN A 90 4.29 -11.73 6.22
CA ASN A 90 4.52 -10.45 5.56
C ASN A 90 3.49 -10.10 4.46
N LEU A 91 2.45 -10.91 4.25
CA LEU A 91 1.38 -10.62 3.27
C LEU A 91 0.66 -9.30 3.58
N ARG A 92 0.46 -8.97 4.86
CA ARG A 92 -0.13 -7.70 5.30
C ARG A 92 0.71 -6.49 4.86
N LEU A 93 2.03 -6.62 4.80
CA LEU A 93 2.92 -5.57 4.29
C LEU A 93 2.66 -5.34 2.80
N VAL A 94 2.47 -6.41 2.01
CA VAL A 94 2.14 -6.31 0.58
C VAL A 94 0.84 -5.52 0.39
N VAL A 95 -0.22 -5.86 1.13
CA VAL A 95 -1.51 -5.16 1.07
C VAL A 95 -1.36 -3.68 1.37
N SER A 96 -0.63 -3.32 2.43
CA SER A 96 -0.42 -1.92 2.84
C SER A 96 0.30 -1.09 1.78
N ILE A 97 1.22 -1.72 1.03
CA ILE A 97 1.95 -1.06 -0.06
C ILE A 97 1.07 -0.97 -1.31
N SER A 98 0.39 -2.06 -1.70
CA SER A 98 -0.46 -2.14 -2.89
C SER A 98 -1.63 -1.17 -2.83
N LYS A 99 -2.19 -0.92 -1.63
CA LYS A 99 -3.27 0.06 -1.40
C LYS A 99 -2.93 1.46 -1.95
N LYS A 100 -1.67 1.86 -1.95
CA LYS A 100 -1.22 3.18 -2.46
C LYS A 100 -1.26 3.29 -3.99
N TYR A 101 -1.49 2.19 -4.68
CA TYR A 101 -1.50 2.11 -6.14
C TYR A 101 -2.89 1.83 -6.72
N VAL A 102 -3.92 1.74 -5.87
CA VAL A 102 -5.32 1.58 -6.29
C VAL A 102 -5.76 2.77 -7.14
N GLY A 103 -6.63 2.53 -8.11
CA GLY A 103 -7.15 3.57 -9.02
C GLY A 103 -6.22 3.92 -10.19
N ARG A 104 -5.11 3.19 -10.39
CA ARG A 104 -4.15 3.46 -11.48
C ARG A 104 -4.29 2.52 -12.69
N GLY A 105 -5.49 1.92 -12.87
CA GLY A 105 -5.80 1.09 -14.04
C GLY A 105 -5.50 -0.40 -13.88
N MET A 106 -5.33 -0.87 -12.64
CA MET A 106 -5.20 -2.28 -12.29
C MET A 106 -6.08 -2.58 -11.07
N GLU A 107 -6.70 -3.77 -11.04
CA GLU A 107 -7.49 -4.21 -9.90
C GLU A 107 -6.65 -4.40 -8.64
N PHE A 108 -7.28 -4.23 -7.46
CA PHE A 108 -6.56 -4.31 -6.20
C PHE A 108 -5.98 -5.70 -5.94
N LEU A 109 -6.70 -6.76 -6.28
CA LEU A 109 -6.17 -8.13 -6.15
C LEU A 109 -4.96 -8.36 -7.06
N ASP A 110 -4.98 -7.84 -8.28
CA ASP A 110 -3.85 -7.95 -9.19
C ASP A 110 -2.62 -7.18 -8.69
N LEU A 111 -2.84 -5.98 -8.10
CA LEU A 111 -1.77 -5.23 -7.43
C LEU A 111 -1.15 -6.02 -6.28
N ILE A 112 -1.98 -6.71 -5.49
CA ILE A 112 -1.51 -7.58 -4.41
C ILE A 112 -0.69 -8.74 -4.99
N GLN A 113 -1.13 -9.38 -6.08
CA GLN A 113 -0.39 -10.49 -6.70
C GLN A 113 0.97 -10.03 -7.25
N GLU A 114 1.03 -8.88 -7.92
CA GLU A 114 2.32 -8.30 -8.33
C GLU A 114 3.21 -8.03 -7.12
N GLY A 115 2.64 -7.49 -6.04
CA GLY A 115 3.36 -7.26 -4.78
C GLY A 115 3.86 -8.57 -4.14
N ASN A 116 3.07 -9.64 -4.19
CA ASN A 116 3.46 -10.97 -3.70
C ASN A 116 4.64 -11.54 -4.50
N LEU A 117 4.67 -11.34 -5.82
CA LEU A 117 5.85 -11.70 -6.64
C LEU A 117 7.10 -10.92 -6.21
N GLY A 118 6.94 -9.65 -5.84
CA GLY A 118 8.00 -8.84 -5.25
C GLY A 118 8.47 -9.37 -3.91
N LEU A 119 7.53 -9.75 -3.03
CA LEU A 119 7.82 -10.35 -1.72
C LEU A 119 8.60 -11.66 -1.86
N LEU A 120 8.22 -12.55 -2.79
CA LEU A 120 8.94 -13.79 -3.07
C LEU A 120 10.41 -13.53 -3.42
N LYS A 121 10.67 -12.56 -4.30
CA LYS A 121 12.04 -12.16 -4.66
C LYS A 121 12.80 -11.57 -3.49
N ALA A 122 12.13 -10.82 -2.62
CA ALA A 122 12.74 -10.28 -1.42
C ALA A 122 13.17 -11.37 -0.46
N VAL A 123 12.34 -12.40 -0.24
CA VAL A 123 12.65 -13.53 0.63
C VAL A 123 13.85 -14.34 0.11
N GLU A 124 13.95 -14.55 -1.21
CA GLU A 124 15.07 -15.27 -1.83
C GLU A 124 16.42 -14.55 -1.69
N LYS A 125 16.37 -13.21 -1.67
CA LYS A 125 17.58 -12.37 -1.62
C LYS A 125 17.87 -11.78 -0.25
N TYR A 126 17.06 -12.10 0.75
CA TYR A 126 17.22 -11.57 2.10
C TYR A 126 18.49 -12.10 2.78
N ASP A 127 19.29 -11.18 3.30
CA ASP A 127 20.45 -11.50 4.12
C ASP A 127 20.20 -11.14 5.59
N PRO A 128 19.98 -12.13 6.46
CA PRO A 128 19.73 -11.92 7.89
C PRO A 128 20.93 -11.37 8.65
N GLU A 129 22.17 -11.52 8.13
CA GLU A 129 23.40 -11.09 8.81
C GLU A 129 23.59 -9.58 8.78
N LEU A 130 22.89 -8.88 7.88
CA LEU A 130 22.95 -7.40 7.79
C LEU A 130 22.22 -6.70 8.96
N GLY A 131 21.47 -7.41 9.79
CA GLY A 131 20.86 -6.88 11.01
C GLY A 131 19.64 -5.99 10.81
N TYR A 132 19.22 -5.70 9.58
CA TYR A 132 18.03 -4.90 9.30
C TYR A 132 16.76 -5.74 9.32
N LYS A 133 15.62 -5.09 9.65
CA LYS A 133 14.29 -5.73 9.55
C LYS A 133 14.00 -6.14 8.11
N PHE A 134 13.43 -7.32 7.95
CA PHE A 134 12.99 -7.82 6.65
C PHE A 134 12.06 -6.84 5.93
N SER A 135 11.12 -6.22 6.66
CA SER A 135 10.17 -5.24 6.11
C SER A 135 10.84 -4.07 5.39
N THR A 136 11.99 -3.57 5.90
CA THR A 136 12.75 -2.48 5.28
C THR A 136 13.26 -2.89 3.91
N TYR A 137 13.79 -4.09 3.78
CA TYR A 137 14.31 -4.65 2.53
C TYR A 137 13.18 -5.03 1.56
N ALA A 138 12.16 -5.74 2.06
CA ALA A 138 11.04 -6.22 1.25
C ALA A 138 10.22 -5.07 0.64
N THR A 139 10.06 -3.95 1.34
CA THR A 139 9.32 -2.78 0.85
C THR A 139 9.81 -2.31 -0.51
N TRP A 140 11.13 -2.32 -0.75
CA TRP A 140 11.69 -1.92 -2.04
C TRP A 140 11.29 -2.89 -3.16
N TRP A 141 11.41 -4.20 -2.92
CA TRP A 141 11.05 -5.23 -3.90
C TRP A 141 9.57 -5.26 -4.23
N ILE A 142 8.71 -5.15 -3.20
CA ILE A 142 7.25 -5.09 -3.36
C ILE A 142 6.88 -3.87 -4.19
N ARG A 143 7.38 -2.69 -3.82
CA ARG A 143 7.10 -1.44 -4.54
C ARG A 143 7.55 -1.50 -6.00
N GLN A 144 8.74 -2.02 -6.24
CA GLN A 144 9.29 -2.20 -7.58
C GLN A 144 8.42 -3.15 -8.43
N ALA A 145 7.97 -4.27 -7.84
CA ALA A 145 7.13 -5.25 -8.55
C ALA A 145 5.76 -4.66 -8.90
N VAL A 146 5.09 -4.00 -7.95
CA VAL A 146 3.80 -3.34 -8.18
C VAL A 146 3.91 -2.23 -9.24
N ALA A 147 4.91 -1.37 -9.14
CA ALA A 147 5.11 -0.29 -10.12
C ALA A 147 5.39 -0.83 -11.53
N ARG A 148 6.19 -1.91 -11.64
CA ARG A 148 6.46 -2.57 -12.91
C ARG A 148 5.21 -3.28 -13.46
N GLY A 149 4.45 -3.97 -12.62
CA GLY A 149 3.19 -4.60 -13.00
C GLY A 149 2.20 -3.58 -13.57
N LEU A 150 2.06 -2.42 -12.92
CA LEU A 150 1.26 -1.31 -13.44
C LEU A 150 1.73 -0.83 -14.81
N ALA A 151 3.02 -0.60 -14.99
CA ALA A 151 3.54 -0.13 -16.27
C ALA A 151 3.31 -1.15 -17.40
N ASP A 152 3.39 -2.45 -17.09
CA ASP A 152 3.28 -3.53 -18.07
C ASP A 152 1.82 -3.96 -18.37
N LYS A 153 0.91 -3.86 -17.38
CA LYS A 153 -0.42 -4.51 -17.45
C LYS A 153 -1.61 -3.55 -17.29
N SER A 154 -1.41 -2.29 -16.85
CA SER A 154 -2.53 -1.37 -16.58
C SER A 154 -3.26 -0.86 -17.84
N ARG A 155 -2.67 -1.02 -19.01
CA ARG A 155 -3.22 -0.51 -20.26
C ARG A 155 -3.47 -1.64 -21.27
N MET A 156 -4.60 -1.57 -21.99
CA MET A 156 -4.94 -2.51 -23.05
C MET A 156 -3.85 -2.52 -24.15
N VAL A 157 -3.34 -1.37 -24.55
CA VAL A 157 -2.17 -1.25 -25.43
C VAL A 157 -0.95 -1.00 -24.54
N ARG A 158 -0.06 -1.98 -24.48
CA ARG A 158 1.15 -1.92 -23.68
C ARG A 158 2.03 -0.74 -24.09
N VAL A 159 2.46 0.01 -23.12
CA VAL A 159 3.39 1.15 -23.29
C VAL A 159 4.73 0.78 -22.62
N SER A 160 5.84 1.27 -23.17
CA SER A 160 7.15 1.04 -22.53
C SER A 160 7.21 1.68 -21.14
N VAL A 161 7.90 1.03 -20.21
CA VAL A 161 8.06 1.50 -18.80
C VAL A 161 8.57 2.94 -18.75
N HIS A 162 9.55 3.27 -19.60
CA HIS A 162 10.11 4.62 -19.68
C HIS A 162 9.08 5.69 -20.08
N LEU A 163 8.17 5.37 -21.02
CA LEU A 163 7.11 6.30 -21.42
C LEU A 163 6.04 6.41 -20.31
N TYR A 164 5.71 5.29 -19.66
CA TYR A 164 4.80 5.29 -18.51
C TYR A 164 5.31 6.18 -17.38
N GLU A 165 6.59 6.07 -17.02
CA GLU A 165 7.20 6.92 -15.98
C GLU A 165 7.19 8.40 -16.34
N LYS A 166 7.50 8.74 -17.62
CA LYS A 166 7.43 10.13 -18.10
C LYS A 166 6.01 10.68 -18.04
N THR A 167 5.02 9.91 -18.49
CA THR A 167 3.61 10.32 -18.46
C THR A 167 3.12 10.54 -17.04
N THR A 168 3.49 9.63 -16.10
CA THR A 168 3.12 9.76 -14.69
C THR A 168 3.74 11.01 -14.05
N LYS A 169 5.02 11.28 -14.34
CA LYS A 169 5.67 12.52 -13.89
C LYS A 169 4.97 13.77 -14.46
N TYR A 170 4.65 13.75 -15.74
CA TYR A 170 3.95 14.85 -16.40
C TYR A 170 2.60 15.14 -15.74
N LEU A 171 1.79 14.10 -15.49
CA LEU A 171 0.50 14.23 -14.80
C LEU A 171 0.63 14.83 -13.40
N VAL A 172 1.63 14.40 -12.63
CA VAL A 172 1.89 14.96 -11.29
C VAL A 172 2.27 16.44 -11.37
N TYR A 173 3.01 16.87 -12.40
CA TYR A 173 3.35 18.26 -12.59
C TYR A 173 2.12 19.10 -13.01
N THR A 174 1.30 18.62 -13.96
CA THR A 174 0.10 19.35 -14.42
C THR A 174 -0.90 19.54 -13.30
N THR A 175 -1.25 18.50 -12.53
CA THR A 175 -2.17 18.65 -11.37
C THR A 175 -1.65 19.67 -10.35
N LYS A 176 -0.36 19.73 -10.12
CA LYS A 176 0.23 20.69 -9.17
C LYS A 176 0.18 22.15 -9.66
N TYR A 177 0.09 22.38 -10.97
CA TYR A 177 -0.01 23.73 -11.57
C TYR A 177 -1.43 24.14 -11.90
N GLU A 178 -2.39 23.21 -11.94
CA GLU A 178 -3.82 23.50 -12.11
C GLU A 178 -4.51 23.90 -10.79
N GLU A 179 -3.86 23.68 -9.64
CA GLU A 179 -4.33 24.10 -8.30
C GLU A 179 -3.86 25.51 -7.90
N VAL A 180 -3.25 26.28 -8.79
CA VAL A 180 -2.83 27.70 -8.61
C VAL A 180 -3.68 28.58 -9.50
#